data_cf9ab17a7542af9e502e59d7bfb3cd0b
#
_entry.id   cf9ab17a7542af9e502e59d7bfb3cd0b
#
_cell.length_a   1.000
_cell.length_b   1.000
_cell.length_c   1.000
_cell.angle_alpha   90.00
_cell.angle_beta   90.00
_cell.angle_gamma   90.00
#
_symmetry.space_group_name_H-M   'P 1'
#
loop_
_entity.id
_entity.type
_entity.pdbx_description
1 polymer ?
#
loop_
_entity_poly.entity_id
_entity_poly.type
_entity_poly.pdbx_seq_one_letter_code
_entity_poly.pdbx_strand_id
1 'polypeptide(L)' 'MPWNEADFPASMRHLAPPVRAKAIAIANALLAEGVDEGGAIRIAVAKAEAWAQQRGLPLRA' A
#
# COMPACT_ATOMS: atom_id res chain seq x y z
N MET A 1 -9.34 0.82 11.21
CA MET A 1 -8.32 0.60 10.20
C MET A 1 -6.94 0.54 10.85
N PRO A 2 -6.16 -0.55 10.65
CA PRO A 2 -4.85 -0.67 11.32
C PRO A 2 -3.83 0.36 10.83
N TRP A 3 -3.90 0.77 9.56
CA TRP A 3 -2.93 1.74 9.03
C TRP A 3 -3.61 2.94 8.41
N ASN A 4 -2.89 4.08 8.45
CA ASN A 4 -3.33 5.33 7.84
C ASN A 4 -2.08 6.14 7.45
N GLU A 5 -2.28 7.36 6.91
CA GLU A 5 -1.16 8.18 6.42
C GLU A 5 -0.23 8.65 7.55
N ALA A 6 -0.68 8.65 8.78
CA ALA A 6 0.15 9.02 9.92
C ALA A 6 0.88 7.83 10.53
N ASP A 7 0.39 6.60 10.28
CA ASP A 7 0.93 5.39 10.89
C ASP A 7 0.78 4.23 9.91
N PHE A 8 1.84 3.94 9.17
CA PHE A 8 1.83 2.91 8.14
C PHE A 8 3.13 2.09 8.20
N PRO A 9 3.16 0.90 7.57
CA PRO A 9 4.38 0.09 7.58
C PRO A 9 5.58 0.82 6.97
N ALA A 10 6.75 0.64 7.58
CA ALA A 10 7.97 1.28 7.13
C ALA A 10 8.28 0.95 5.67
N SER A 11 7.89 -0.23 5.20
CA SER A 11 8.13 -0.67 3.81
C SER A 11 7.37 0.18 2.79
N MET A 12 6.39 0.98 3.22
CA MET A 12 5.65 1.89 2.33
C MET A 12 6.19 3.30 2.33
N ARG A 13 7.23 3.58 3.14
CA ARG A 13 7.74 4.95 3.30
C ARG A 13 8.32 5.52 2.02
N HIS A 14 8.90 4.68 1.17
CA HIS A 14 9.52 5.10 -0.08
C HIS A 14 8.50 5.41 -1.19
N LEU A 15 7.26 5.01 -1.01
CA LEU A 15 6.23 5.20 -2.03
C LEU A 15 5.81 6.67 -2.10
N ALA A 16 5.53 7.14 -3.33
CA ALA A 16 4.94 8.47 -3.51
C ALA A 16 3.58 8.53 -2.81
N PRO A 17 3.17 9.70 -2.28
CA PRO A 17 1.95 9.79 -1.48
C PRO A 17 0.70 9.14 -2.07
N PRO A 18 0.34 9.36 -3.36
CA PRO A 18 -0.85 8.69 -3.90
C PRO A 18 -0.71 7.18 -3.98
N VAL A 19 0.52 6.67 -4.24
CA VAL A 19 0.77 5.23 -4.30
C VAL A 19 0.70 4.65 -2.88
N ARG A 20 1.26 5.36 -1.91
CA ARG A 20 1.20 4.92 -0.52
C ARG A 20 -0.24 4.86 -0.01
N ALA A 21 -1.06 5.87 -0.32
CA ALA A 21 -2.47 5.87 0.07
C ALA A 21 -3.19 4.66 -0.50
N LYS A 22 -2.92 4.32 -1.76
CA LYS A 22 -3.51 3.15 -2.41
C LYS A 22 -3.06 1.87 -1.72
N ALA A 23 -1.76 1.76 -1.41
CA ALA A 23 -1.21 0.58 -0.75
C ALA A 23 -1.83 0.40 0.65
N ILE A 24 -2.00 1.48 1.40
CA ILE A 24 -2.61 1.41 2.72
C ILE A 24 -4.04 0.90 2.62
N ALA A 25 -4.82 1.41 1.68
CA ALA A 25 -6.20 0.96 1.49
C ALA A 25 -6.28 -0.52 1.14
N ILE A 26 -5.41 -0.99 0.24
CA ILE A 26 -5.38 -2.40 -0.16
C ILE A 26 -4.96 -3.27 1.03
N ALA A 27 -3.93 -2.87 1.75
CA ALA A 27 -3.43 -3.65 2.89
C ALA A 27 -4.49 -3.78 3.97
N ASN A 28 -5.19 -2.70 4.30
CA ASN A 28 -6.27 -2.75 5.28
C ASN A 28 -7.39 -3.69 4.85
N ALA A 29 -7.75 -3.66 3.58
CA ALA A 29 -8.78 -4.55 3.04
C ALA A 29 -8.36 -6.01 3.14
N LEU A 30 -7.09 -6.32 2.83
CA LEU A 30 -6.58 -7.69 2.92
C LEU A 30 -6.55 -8.19 4.36
N LEU A 31 -6.18 -7.34 5.31
CA LEU A 31 -6.23 -7.72 6.71
C LEU A 31 -7.66 -8.04 7.15
N ALA A 32 -8.62 -7.25 6.69
CA ALA A 32 -10.03 -7.50 7.01
C ALA A 32 -10.52 -8.84 6.44
N GLU A 33 -9.88 -9.31 5.35
CA GLU A 33 -10.20 -10.60 4.74
C GLU A 33 -9.46 -11.77 5.37
N GLY A 34 -8.59 -11.50 6.36
CA GLY A 34 -7.88 -12.55 7.07
C GLY A 34 -6.47 -12.83 6.57
N VAL A 35 -5.95 -12.03 5.65
CA VAL A 35 -4.57 -12.19 5.19
C VAL A 35 -3.64 -11.71 6.30
N ASP A 36 -2.54 -12.44 6.53
CA ASP A 36 -1.57 -12.05 7.55
C ASP A 36 -0.90 -10.72 7.20
N GLU A 37 -0.36 -10.07 8.21
CA GLU A 37 0.20 -8.72 8.08
C GLU A 37 1.27 -8.63 7.02
N GLY A 38 2.27 -9.53 7.06
CA GLY A 38 3.36 -9.52 6.10
C GLY A 38 2.89 -9.74 4.68
N GLY A 39 1.96 -10.67 4.49
CA GLY A 39 1.37 -10.94 3.18
C GLY A 39 0.56 -9.77 2.67
N ALA A 40 -0.25 -9.17 3.56
CA ALA A 40 -1.09 -8.02 3.19
C ALA A 40 -0.23 -6.84 2.71
N ILE A 41 0.85 -6.55 3.42
CA ILE A 41 1.75 -5.45 3.06
C ILE A 41 2.41 -5.72 1.70
N ARG A 42 2.94 -6.93 1.52
CA ARG A 42 3.65 -7.28 0.29
C ARG A 42 2.74 -7.23 -0.92
N ILE A 43 1.55 -7.81 -0.81
CA ILE A 43 0.57 -7.80 -1.90
C ILE A 43 0.11 -6.38 -2.18
N ALA A 44 -0.16 -5.60 -1.13
CA ALA A 44 -0.64 -4.24 -1.28
C ALA A 44 0.35 -3.34 -2.01
N VAL A 45 1.63 -3.44 -1.67
CA VAL A 45 2.67 -2.65 -2.33
C VAL A 45 2.73 -3.01 -3.82
N ALA A 46 2.74 -4.31 -4.14
CA ALA A 46 2.80 -4.74 -5.54
C ALA A 46 1.58 -4.26 -6.33
N LYS A 47 0.39 -4.38 -5.76
CA LYS A 47 -0.84 -3.94 -6.44
C LYS A 47 -0.90 -2.43 -6.60
N ALA A 48 -0.46 -1.69 -5.59
CA ALA A 48 -0.44 -0.23 -5.65
C ALA A 48 0.54 0.26 -6.71
N GLU A 49 1.70 -0.40 -6.83
CA GLU A 49 2.68 -0.04 -7.86
C GLU A 49 2.14 -0.31 -9.25
N ALA A 50 1.48 -1.44 -9.46
CA ALA A 50 0.86 -1.75 -10.75
C ALA A 50 -0.22 -0.73 -11.10
N TRP A 51 -1.05 -0.36 -10.12
CA TRP A 51 -2.07 0.66 -10.29
C TRP A 51 -1.45 2.00 -10.71
N ALA A 52 -0.36 2.40 -10.06
CA ALA A 52 0.32 3.65 -10.37
C ALA A 52 0.94 3.64 -11.77
N GLN A 53 1.53 2.51 -12.16
CA GLN A 53 2.12 2.38 -13.49
C GLN A 53 1.07 2.53 -14.59
N GLN A 54 -0.10 1.96 -14.39
CA GLN A 54 -1.19 2.06 -15.35
C GLN A 54 -1.66 3.51 -15.52
N ARG A 55 -1.47 4.32 -14.49
CA ARG A 55 -1.90 5.74 -14.51
C ARG A 55 -0.76 6.69 -14.82
N GLY A 56 0.44 6.18 -15.06
CA GLY A 56 1.61 7.02 -15.33
C GLY A 56 2.08 7.82 -14.12
N LEU A 57 1.76 7.37 -12.91
CA LEU A 57 2.17 8.06 -11.68
C LEU A 57 3.57 7.61 -11.26
N PRO A 58 4.37 8.50 -10.65
CA PRO A 58 5.66 8.10 -10.10
C PRO A 58 5.44 7.14 -8.92
N LEU A 59 6.27 6.10 -8.83
CA LEU A 59 6.15 5.12 -7.77
C LEU A 59 6.78 5.57 -6.45
N ARG A 60 7.83 6.38 -6.53
CA ARG A 60 8.60 6.77 -5.36
C ARG A 60 8.50 8.26 -5.09
N ALA A 61 8.58 8.58 -3.82
CA ALA A 61 8.58 9.97 -3.36
C ALA A 61 9.83 10.72 -3.84
#